data_c9c7e68d4a8ab2f2d1efb5342c63b10b
#
_entry.id   c9c7e68d4a8ab2f2d1efb5342c63b10b
#
_cell.length_a   1.000
_cell.length_b   1.000
_cell.length_c   1.000
_cell.angle_alpha   90.00
_cell.angle_beta   90.00
_cell.angle_gamma   90.00
#
_symmetry.space_group_name_H-M   'P 1'
#
loop_
_entity.id
_entity.type
_entity.pdbx_description
1 polymer ?
#
loop_
_entity_poly.entity_id
_entity_poly.type
_entity_poly.pdbx_seq_one_letter_code
_entity_poly.pdbx_strand_id
1 'polypeptide(L)'
;IYGDKKNPISITMEAQAITKIVHQPGIFGRLLEVTVGGQKTTVLTRDIQFHPVTDVVMHMDFLRVSGSAKVAVAVPVEFINEDTCPALKIGGVLNIVRYEVELNCPATAIPEKITVDLDGLKIGDSIHISAIPLPDGVEPTITDRDFTVATLQSPVGCVKNEDEDEIE
;
A
#
# COMPACT_ATOMS: atom_id res chain seq x y z
N ILE A 1 11.18 0.58 20.07
CA ILE A 1 12.11 0.09 19.02
C ILE A 1 12.52 -1.33 19.38
N TYR A 2 12.26 -2.29 18.51
CA TYR A 2 12.56 -3.71 18.72
C TYR A 2 13.18 -4.33 17.45
N GLY A 3 13.61 -5.59 17.53
CA GLY A 3 14.22 -6.35 16.42
C GLY A 3 15.74 -6.44 16.49
N ASP A 4 16.34 -7.10 15.47
CA ASP A 4 17.80 -7.35 15.36
C ASP A 4 18.39 -8.12 16.55
N LYS A 5 17.58 -9.01 17.18
CA LYS A 5 17.99 -9.82 18.37
C LYS A 5 18.52 -8.98 19.54
N LYS A 6 18.28 -7.67 19.57
CA LYS A 6 18.64 -6.75 20.65
C LYS A 6 17.45 -6.49 21.55
N ASN A 7 17.72 -6.12 22.79
CA ASN A 7 16.67 -5.76 23.72
C ASN A 7 15.80 -4.60 23.20
N PRO A 8 14.47 -4.64 23.41
CA PRO A 8 13.59 -3.55 23.04
C PRO A 8 13.93 -2.30 23.85
N ILE A 9 13.81 -1.13 23.22
CA ILE A 9 14.07 0.17 23.82
C ILE A 9 12.81 1.00 23.71
N SER A 10 12.30 1.49 24.84
CA SER A 10 11.23 2.48 24.88
C SER A 10 11.83 3.87 24.76
N ILE A 11 11.28 4.67 23.87
CA ILE A 11 11.68 6.07 23.65
C ILE A 11 10.46 6.97 23.73
N THR A 12 10.69 8.21 24.12
CA THR A 12 9.67 9.26 24.07
C THR A 12 10.10 10.31 23.07
N MET A 13 9.19 10.72 22.20
CA MET A 13 9.44 11.71 21.16
C MET A 13 8.39 12.83 21.24
N GLU A 14 8.75 14.00 20.72
CA GLU A 14 7.84 15.12 20.65
C GLU A 14 6.73 14.88 19.63
N ALA A 15 5.47 14.97 20.06
CA ALA A 15 4.31 14.67 19.21
C ALA A 15 4.25 15.53 17.94
N GLN A 16 4.63 16.82 18.02
CA GLN A 16 4.60 17.71 16.87
C GLN A 16 5.58 17.30 15.76
N ALA A 17 6.77 16.82 16.14
CA ALA A 17 7.77 16.36 15.17
C ALA A 17 7.30 15.08 14.47
N ILE A 18 6.71 14.15 15.23
CA ILE A 18 6.21 12.88 14.70
C ILE A 18 5.01 13.08 13.78
N THR A 19 4.05 13.91 14.16
CA THR A 19 2.85 14.17 13.37
C THR A 19 3.19 14.63 11.94
N LYS A 20 4.21 15.47 11.78
CA LYS A 20 4.66 15.92 10.45
C LYS A 20 5.22 14.78 9.58
N ILE A 21 5.86 13.80 10.19
CA ILE A 21 6.44 12.65 9.49
C ILE A 21 5.35 11.65 9.12
N VAL A 22 4.43 11.41 10.04
CA VAL A 22 3.35 10.42 9.88
C VAL A 22 2.36 10.78 8.76
N HIS A 23 2.11 12.09 8.57
CA HIS A 23 1.24 12.54 7.48
C HIS A 23 1.89 12.48 6.09
N GLN A 24 3.16 12.07 5.98
CA GLN A 24 3.76 11.83 4.68
C GLN A 24 3.32 10.47 4.14
N PRO A 25 2.91 10.40 2.86
CA PRO A 25 2.53 9.13 2.24
C PRO A 25 3.74 8.16 2.24
N GLY A 26 3.44 6.87 2.40
CA GLY A 26 4.47 5.82 2.36
C GLY A 26 5.33 5.68 3.61
N ILE A 27 4.88 6.17 4.77
CA ILE A 27 5.63 6.09 6.05
C ILE A 27 5.97 4.64 6.44
N PHE A 28 5.14 3.67 6.10
CA PHE A 28 5.38 2.25 6.36
C PHE A 28 6.42 1.63 5.44
N GLY A 29 6.65 2.23 4.26
CA GLY A 29 7.66 1.80 3.29
C GLY A 29 9.02 2.52 3.43
N ARG A 30 9.13 3.49 4.32
CA ARG A 30 10.31 4.35 4.41
C ARG A 30 11.19 4.00 5.59
N LEU A 31 12.50 3.86 5.32
CA LEU A 31 13.49 3.72 6.38
C LEU A 31 13.73 5.07 7.07
N LEU A 32 13.66 5.04 8.39
CA LEU A 32 13.90 6.20 9.25
C LEU A 32 15.20 6.01 10.05
N GLU A 33 15.95 7.07 10.24
CA GLU A 33 17.07 7.08 11.20
C GLU A 33 16.59 7.69 12.51
N VAL A 34 16.58 6.88 13.57
CA VAL A 34 16.28 7.35 14.93
C VAL A 34 17.57 7.43 15.72
N THR A 35 17.84 8.61 16.30
CA THR A 35 19.00 8.85 17.15
C THR A 35 18.59 8.75 18.60
N VAL A 36 19.08 7.74 19.31
CA VAL A 36 18.81 7.52 20.74
C VAL A 36 20.12 7.54 21.50
N GLY A 37 20.28 8.47 22.43
CA GLY A 37 21.51 8.58 23.24
C GLY A 37 22.79 8.78 22.40
N GLY A 38 22.69 9.44 21.24
CA GLY A 38 23.83 9.66 20.34
C GLY A 38 24.12 8.51 19.38
N GLN A 39 23.41 7.40 19.47
CA GLN A 39 23.50 6.28 18.53
C GLN A 39 22.41 6.37 17.49
N LYS A 40 22.80 6.31 16.20
CA LYS A 40 21.89 6.25 15.08
C LYS A 40 21.48 4.81 14.82
N THR A 41 20.19 4.58 14.70
CA THR A 41 19.62 3.26 14.39
C THR A 41 18.64 3.40 13.24
N THR A 42 18.83 2.59 12.20
CA THR A 42 17.89 2.51 11.08
C THR A 42 16.70 1.64 11.48
N VAL A 43 15.52 2.19 11.32
CA VAL A 43 14.26 1.54 11.70
C VAL A 43 13.23 1.69 10.60
N LEU A 44 12.28 0.76 10.58
CA LEU A 44 11.08 0.80 9.77
C LEU A 44 9.87 0.99 10.69
N THR A 45 8.95 1.83 10.31
CA THR A 45 7.67 1.97 11.01
C THR A 45 6.82 0.72 10.77
N ARG A 46 6.35 0.08 11.85
CA ARG A 46 5.54 -1.13 11.77
C ARG A 46 4.07 -0.87 12.05
N ASP A 47 3.80 -0.07 13.07
CA ASP A 47 2.45 0.29 13.47
C ASP A 47 2.40 1.70 14.03
N ILE A 48 1.27 2.38 13.84
CA ILE A 48 1.01 3.72 14.33
C ILE A 48 -0.38 3.73 14.93
N GLN A 49 -0.48 4.07 16.22
CA GLN A 49 -1.75 4.20 16.91
C GLN A 49 -2.09 5.67 17.06
N PHE A 50 -3.29 6.03 16.61
CA PHE A 50 -3.83 7.37 16.68
C PHE A 50 -4.90 7.47 17.76
N HIS A 51 -5.04 8.66 18.33
CA HIS A 51 -6.15 8.96 19.20
C HIS A 51 -7.44 9.10 18.36
N PRO A 52 -8.54 8.37 18.70
CA PRO A 52 -9.71 8.22 17.83
C PRO A 52 -10.51 9.50 17.58
N VAL A 53 -10.25 10.58 18.33
CA VAL A 53 -10.99 11.84 18.21
C VAL A 53 -10.09 12.99 17.73
N THR A 54 -8.82 13.00 18.13
CA THR A 54 -7.90 14.11 17.87
C THR A 54 -6.86 13.80 16.80
N ASP A 55 -6.79 12.55 16.30
CA ASP A 55 -5.82 12.05 15.34
C ASP A 55 -4.35 12.29 15.73
N VAL A 56 -4.12 12.51 17.04
CA VAL A 56 -2.76 12.66 17.57
C VAL A 56 -2.14 11.28 17.70
N VAL A 57 -0.89 11.14 17.27
CA VAL A 57 -0.13 9.92 17.41
C VAL A 57 0.10 9.62 18.89
N MET A 58 -0.35 8.46 19.36
CA MET A 58 -0.20 7.98 20.73
C MET A 58 0.96 7.02 20.89
N HIS A 59 1.12 6.11 19.93
CA HIS A 59 2.14 5.07 19.96
C HIS A 59 2.66 4.79 18.56
N MET A 60 3.96 4.52 18.44
CA MET A 60 4.59 4.08 17.20
C MET A 60 5.53 2.92 17.48
N ASP A 61 5.39 1.91 16.66
CA ASP A 61 6.25 0.73 16.68
C ASP A 61 7.31 0.79 15.60
N PHE A 62 8.55 0.68 16.02
CA PHE A 62 9.69 0.70 15.12
C PHE A 62 10.44 -0.64 15.14
N LEU A 63 10.58 -1.22 13.96
CA LEU A 63 11.39 -2.42 13.75
C LEU A 63 12.80 -2.01 13.32
N ARG A 64 13.82 -2.47 14.03
CA ARG A 64 15.23 -2.32 13.59
C ARG A 64 15.45 -3.18 12.35
N VAL A 65 16.05 -2.59 11.34
CA VAL A 65 16.30 -3.27 10.08
C VAL A 65 17.78 -3.29 9.79
N SER A 66 18.32 -4.50 9.65
CA SER A 66 19.66 -4.73 9.11
C SER A 66 19.57 -4.77 7.59
N GLY A 67 20.52 -4.18 6.87
CA GLY A 67 20.44 -3.96 5.43
C GLY A 67 20.21 -5.19 4.53
N SER A 68 20.32 -6.42 5.06
CA SER A 68 20.07 -7.67 4.32
C SER A 68 18.79 -8.40 4.75
N ALA A 69 18.00 -7.83 5.64
CA ALA A 69 16.77 -8.48 6.12
C ALA A 69 15.63 -8.30 5.10
N LYS A 70 14.90 -9.39 4.80
CA LYS A 70 13.61 -9.29 4.11
C LYS A 70 12.56 -8.82 5.13
N VAL A 71 11.82 -7.79 4.79
CA VAL A 71 10.81 -7.20 5.65
C VAL A 71 9.48 -7.15 4.90
N ALA A 72 8.41 -7.57 5.57
CA ALA A 72 7.06 -7.38 5.06
C ALA A 72 6.62 -5.93 5.29
N VAL A 73 6.28 -5.23 4.23
CA VAL A 73 5.90 -3.81 4.24
C VAL A 73 4.59 -3.64 3.49
N ALA A 74 3.68 -2.85 4.04
CA ALA A 74 2.48 -2.40 3.34
C ALA A 74 2.85 -1.20 2.45
N VAL A 75 2.68 -1.37 1.15
CA VAL A 75 3.00 -0.36 0.14
C VAL A 75 1.71 0.17 -0.48
N PRO A 76 1.49 1.49 -0.53
CA PRO A 76 0.31 2.07 -1.14
C PRO A 76 0.29 1.85 -2.66
N VAL A 77 -0.92 1.62 -3.18
CA VAL A 77 -1.19 1.47 -4.61
C VAL A 77 -1.63 2.82 -5.17
N GLU A 78 -0.98 3.27 -6.23
CA GLU A 78 -1.35 4.48 -6.97
C GLU A 78 -1.84 4.09 -8.36
N PHE A 79 -3.02 4.55 -8.73
CA PHE A 79 -3.60 4.33 -10.03
C PHE A 79 -3.22 5.48 -10.97
N ILE A 80 -2.76 5.13 -12.16
CA ILE A 80 -2.42 6.11 -13.19
C ILE A 80 -3.30 5.92 -14.41
N ASN A 81 -3.36 6.97 -15.26
CA ASN A 81 -4.13 6.96 -16.50
C ASN A 81 -5.67 6.81 -16.31
N GLU A 82 -6.20 7.30 -15.19
CA GLU A 82 -7.63 7.32 -14.93
C GLU A 82 -8.39 8.09 -16.04
N ASP A 83 -7.85 9.24 -16.48
CA ASP A 83 -8.44 10.09 -17.51
C ASP A 83 -8.44 9.42 -18.91
N THR A 84 -7.53 8.50 -19.16
CA THR A 84 -7.43 7.82 -20.46
C THR A 84 -8.20 6.51 -20.50
N CYS A 85 -8.54 5.94 -19.34
CA CYS A 85 -9.24 4.68 -19.20
C CYS A 85 -10.60 4.68 -19.94
N PRO A 86 -10.82 3.80 -20.93
CA PRO A 86 -12.08 3.74 -21.68
C PRO A 86 -13.27 3.42 -20.78
N ALA A 87 -13.09 2.57 -19.79
CA ALA A 87 -14.15 2.18 -18.86
C ALA A 87 -14.66 3.37 -18.02
N LEU A 88 -13.77 4.21 -17.52
CA LEU A 88 -14.12 5.39 -16.74
C LEU A 88 -14.79 6.48 -17.61
N LYS A 89 -14.35 6.63 -18.87
CA LYS A 89 -14.97 7.56 -19.82
C LYS A 89 -16.43 7.24 -20.16
N ILE A 90 -16.79 5.98 -20.14
CA ILE A 90 -18.16 5.51 -20.41
C ILE A 90 -19.03 5.60 -19.13
N GLY A 91 -18.46 6.05 -18.01
CA GLY A 91 -19.16 6.17 -16.72
C GLY A 91 -18.97 4.97 -15.79
N GLY A 92 -18.03 4.08 -16.08
CA GLY A 92 -17.62 3.03 -15.14
C GLY A 92 -17.08 3.60 -13.83
N VAL A 93 -17.13 2.82 -12.78
CA VAL A 93 -16.62 3.17 -11.45
C VAL A 93 -15.45 2.27 -11.10
N LEU A 94 -14.33 2.88 -10.72
CA LEU A 94 -13.20 2.16 -10.15
C LEU A 94 -13.50 1.82 -8.69
N ASN A 95 -13.64 0.54 -8.40
CA ASN A 95 -13.80 0.04 -7.06
C ASN A 95 -12.46 -0.50 -6.55
N ILE A 96 -11.83 0.24 -5.66
CA ILE A 96 -10.54 -0.13 -5.06
C ILE A 96 -10.81 -1.10 -3.91
N VAL A 97 -10.37 -2.36 -4.09
CA VAL A 97 -10.51 -3.41 -3.07
C VAL A 97 -9.40 -3.31 -2.03
N ARG A 98 -8.19 -2.92 -2.49
CA ARG A 98 -7.02 -2.76 -1.62
C ARG A 98 -6.27 -1.48 -1.96
N TYR A 99 -6.15 -0.61 -0.97
CA TYR A 99 -5.35 0.61 -1.07
C TYR A 99 -3.87 0.36 -0.82
N GLU A 100 -3.55 -0.72 -0.11
CA GLU A 100 -2.19 -1.12 0.24
C GLU A 100 -2.01 -2.60 -0.03
N VAL A 101 -0.81 -2.96 -0.45
CA VAL A 101 -0.41 -4.35 -0.71
C VAL A 101 0.80 -4.68 0.17
N GLU A 102 0.70 -5.79 0.90
CA GLU A 102 1.82 -6.30 1.69
C GLU A 102 2.82 -7.02 0.79
N LEU A 103 4.05 -6.52 0.80
CA LEU A 103 5.16 -7.04 0.01
C LEU A 103 6.34 -7.42 0.91
N ASN A 104 6.96 -8.53 0.61
CA ASN A 104 8.24 -8.92 1.18
C ASN A 104 9.37 -8.30 0.35
N CYS A 105 10.00 -7.26 0.88
CA CYS A 105 11.07 -6.52 0.21
C CYS A 105 12.39 -6.68 0.96
N PRO A 106 13.54 -6.66 0.27
CA PRO A 106 14.81 -6.40 0.94
C PRO A 106 14.80 -4.95 1.46
N ALA A 107 15.32 -4.73 2.65
CA ALA A 107 15.30 -3.42 3.29
C ALA A 107 15.93 -2.29 2.46
N THR A 108 16.83 -2.64 1.54
CA THR A 108 17.50 -1.67 0.65
C THR A 108 16.68 -1.26 -0.56
N ALA A 109 15.60 -2.01 -0.90
CA ALA A 109 14.81 -1.80 -2.11
C ALA A 109 13.31 -1.84 -1.81
N ILE A 110 12.88 -1.06 -0.83
CA ILE A 110 11.46 -0.90 -0.51
C ILE A 110 10.88 0.13 -1.48
N PRO A 111 9.86 -0.22 -2.30
CA PRO A 111 9.20 0.76 -3.16
C PRO A 111 8.33 1.71 -2.34
N GLU A 112 8.35 3.00 -2.65
CA GLU A 112 7.50 4.00 -1.99
C GLU A 112 6.03 3.84 -2.38
N LYS A 113 5.76 3.38 -3.60
CA LYS A 113 4.43 3.17 -4.17
C LYS A 113 4.45 2.11 -5.25
N ILE A 114 3.32 1.46 -5.47
CA ILE A 114 3.07 0.56 -6.58
C ILE A 114 2.18 1.29 -7.57
N THR A 115 2.62 1.38 -8.83
CA THR A 115 1.87 2.06 -9.88
C THR A 115 1.06 1.03 -10.67
N VAL A 116 -0.23 1.25 -10.79
CA VAL A 116 -1.15 0.43 -11.57
C VAL A 116 -1.69 1.23 -12.73
N ASP A 117 -1.46 0.76 -13.93
CA ASP A 117 -1.95 1.40 -15.16
C ASP A 117 -3.38 0.93 -15.47
N LEU A 118 -4.28 1.89 -15.68
CA LEU A 118 -5.68 1.64 -16.02
C LEU A 118 -5.95 1.74 -17.52
N ASP A 119 -4.92 2.02 -18.33
CA ASP A 119 -5.13 2.19 -19.77
C ASP A 119 -5.59 0.89 -20.46
N GLY A 120 -6.58 1.00 -21.34
CA GLY A 120 -7.10 -0.13 -22.11
C GLY A 120 -8.06 -1.07 -21.35
N LEU A 121 -8.33 -0.85 -20.08
CA LEU A 121 -9.24 -1.68 -19.30
C LEU A 121 -10.71 -1.39 -19.63
N LYS A 122 -11.55 -2.43 -19.55
CA LYS A 122 -12.98 -2.39 -19.83
C LYS A 122 -13.81 -2.52 -18.56
N ILE A 123 -15.09 -2.17 -18.66
CA ILE A 123 -16.06 -2.41 -17.59
C ILE A 123 -16.20 -3.92 -17.38
N GLY A 124 -16.06 -4.36 -16.14
CA GLY A 124 -16.07 -5.77 -15.73
C GLY A 124 -14.66 -6.35 -15.52
N ASP A 125 -13.61 -5.65 -15.93
CA ASP A 125 -12.24 -6.13 -15.71
C ASP A 125 -11.85 -6.00 -14.24
N SER A 126 -11.05 -6.98 -13.79
CA SER A 126 -10.46 -7.01 -12.44
C SER A 126 -8.95 -6.98 -12.55
N ILE A 127 -8.32 -6.14 -11.77
CA ILE A 127 -6.86 -6.03 -11.71
C ILE A 127 -6.36 -6.91 -10.57
N HIS A 128 -5.58 -7.91 -10.91
CA HIS A 128 -4.94 -8.85 -9.99
C HIS A 128 -3.50 -8.46 -9.74
N ILE A 129 -2.94 -8.94 -8.64
CA ILE A 129 -1.54 -8.64 -8.28
C ILE A 129 -0.54 -9.13 -9.33
N SER A 130 -0.85 -10.24 -10.02
CA SER A 130 -0.01 -10.80 -11.09
C SER A 130 0.12 -9.88 -12.31
N ALA A 131 -0.85 -9.00 -12.56
CA ALA A 131 -0.83 -8.05 -13.66
C ALA A 131 -0.01 -6.77 -13.37
N ILE A 132 0.42 -6.60 -12.12
CA ILE A 132 1.11 -5.39 -11.67
C ILE A 132 2.63 -5.59 -11.78
N PRO A 133 3.36 -4.68 -12.44
CA PRO A 133 4.82 -4.75 -12.51
C PRO A 133 5.42 -4.48 -11.14
N LEU A 134 5.98 -5.51 -10.50
CA LEU A 134 6.70 -5.39 -9.25
C LEU A 134 8.21 -5.19 -9.52
N PRO A 135 8.91 -4.38 -8.73
CA PRO A 135 10.35 -4.23 -8.85
C PRO A 135 11.12 -5.52 -8.48
N ASP A 136 12.34 -5.63 -8.95
CA ASP A 136 13.18 -6.82 -8.74
C ASP A 136 13.40 -7.12 -7.26
N GLY A 137 13.17 -8.38 -6.88
CA GLY A 137 13.36 -8.86 -5.51
C GLY A 137 12.21 -8.58 -4.55
N VAL A 138 11.10 -8.05 -5.04
CA VAL A 138 9.88 -7.82 -4.28
C VAL A 138 8.88 -8.93 -4.57
N GLU A 139 8.38 -9.57 -3.54
CA GLU A 139 7.41 -10.66 -3.62
C GLU A 139 6.17 -10.32 -2.80
N PRO A 140 4.96 -10.59 -3.27
CA PRO A 140 3.76 -10.40 -2.44
C PRO A 140 3.81 -11.38 -1.25
N THR A 141 3.35 -10.94 -0.09
CA THR A 141 3.29 -11.80 1.11
C THR A 141 2.29 -12.94 0.91
N ILE A 142 1.22 -12.69 0.17
CA ILE A 142 0.21 -13.68 -0.17
C ILE A 142 0.54 -14.23 -1.56
N THR A 143 1.11 -15.43 -1.63
CA THR A 143 1.44 -16.15 -2.86
C THR A 143 0.46 -17.26 -3.18
N ASP A 144 -0.35 -17.68 -2.19
CA ASP A 144 -1.27 -18.82 -2.32
C ASP A 144 -2.43 -18.56 -3.30
N ARG A 145 -2.73 -17.30 -3.55
CA ARG A 145 -3.81 -16.88 -4.44
C ARG A 145 -3.50 -15.54 -5.10
N ASP A 146 -3.97 -15.40 -6.33
CA ASP A 146 -3.94 -14.14 -7.06
C ASP A 146 -5.11 -13.27 -6.59
N PHE A 147 -4.84 -12.32 -5.70
CA PHE A 147 -5.86 -11.46 -5.14
C PHE A 147 -6.11 -10.23 -6.00
N THR A 148 -7.36 -9.78 -6.00
CA THR A 148 -7.79 -8.58 -6.72
C THR A 148 -7.39 -7.32 -5.95
N VAL A 149 -6.81 -6.37 -6.65
CA VAL A 149 -6.44 -5.04 -6.13
C VAL A 149 -7.52 -4.02 -6.40
N ALA A 150 -8.05 -4.00 -7.63
CA ALA A 150 -9.15 -3.13 -8.01
C ALA A 150 -10.05 -3.78 -9.06
N THR A 151 -11.29 -3.31 -9.17
CA THR A 151 -12.26 -3.77 -10.17
C THR A 151 -12.93 -2.58 -10.84
N LEU A 152 -13.20 -2.68 -12.13
CA LEU A 152 -13.97 -1.70 -12.89
C LEU A 152 -15.41 -2.18 -13.03
N GLN A 153 -16.34 -1.47 -12.41
CA GLN A 153 -17.76 -1.84 -12.39
C GLN A 153 -18.61 -0.87 -13.21
N SER A 154 -19.71 -1.40 -13.76
CA SER A 154 -20.75 -0.56 -14.36
C SER A 154 -21.46 0.25 -13.28
N PRO A 155 -21.79 1.52 -13.53
CA PRO A 155 -22.62 2.27 -12.60
C PRO A 155 -23.98 1.60 -12.43
N VAL A 156 -24.50 1.62 -11.19
CA VAL A 156 -25.82 1.07 -10.88
C VAL A 156 -26.89 1.81 -11.71
N GLY A 157 -27.47 1.12 -12.70
CA GLY A 157 -28.49 1.69 -13.59
C GLY A 157 -28.32 1.39 -15.09
N CYS A 158 -27.15 0.90 -15.52
CA CYS A 158 -26.94 0.47 -16.90
C CYS A 158 -26.83 -1.06 -16.99
N VAL A 159 -27.84 -1.77 -16.57
CA VAL A 159 -28.05 -3.15 -17.01
C VAL A 159 -28.57 -3.06 -18.43
N LYS A 160 -27.75 -3.14 -19.43
CA LYS A 160 -28.18 -3.56 -20.76
C LYS A 160 -28.60 -5.01 -20.62
N ASN A 161 -29.90 -5.27 -20.67
CA ASN A 161 -30.43 -6.59 -20.95
C ASN A 161 -29.94 -6.99 -22.35
N GLU A 162 -28.87 -7.76 -22.43
CA GLU A 162 -28.45 -8.50 -23.62
C GLU A 162 -29.14 -9.88 -23.62
N ASP A 163 -30.46 -9.90 -23.48
CA ASP A 163 -31.28 -11.10 -23.64
C ASP A 163 -32.62 -10.73 -24.27
N GLU A 164 -32.61 -10.18 -25.51
CA GLU A 164 -33.77 -10.14 -26.38
C GLU A 164 -33.29 -10.04 -27.84
N ASP A 165 -32.78 -11.12 -28.40
CA ASP A 165 -32.80 -11.34 -29.85
C ASP A 165 -32.39 -12.81 -30.13
N GLU A 166 -33.26 -13.75 -29.75
CA GLU A 166 -33.38 -15.06 -30.40
C GLU A 166 -34.78 -15.61 -30.18
N ILE A 167 -35.76 -15.10 -30.91
CA ILE A 167 -36.96 -15.82 -31.32
C ILE A 167 -37.49 -15.21 -32.62
N GLU A 168 -37.07 -15.72 -33.78
CA GLU A 168 -37.93 -16.10 -34.94
C GLU A 168 -37.10 -16.84 -35.96
#